data_deb4eca3e4b6a565bde34942dafe3c1e
#
_entry.id   deb4eca3e4b6a565bde34942dafe3c1e
#
_cell.length_a   1.000
_cell.length_b   1.000
_cell.length_c   1.000
_cell.angle_alpha   90.00
_cell.angle_beta   90.00
_cell.angle_gamma   90.00
#
_symmetry.space_group_name_H-M   'P 1'
#
loop_
_entity.id
_entity.type
_entity.pdbx_description
1 polymer ?
#
loop_
_entity_poly.entity_id
_entity_poly.type
_entity_poly.pdbx_seq_one_letter_code
_entity_poly.pdbx_strand_id
1 'polypeptide(L)'
;RYIEDCLKTGISKPEIEKGLSNDIYAIEYDEPQYKKCIKNLDIIVKEYQLAKIKWKNIKNEDALLKFYEGKFDYVVGNPPYIKYKALSLDDRKYIRENFETCKKGKFDYCYAFIESSIKSLKNNGKMAYLIPSSIFKNVFANDLRKFIKPHITKIYDYTIMQLFDKSTNDKGTDRLVSSVIMIIEKNSNNNNIEYMDVNKKETITIQKDKLEDKWVFRNKISNSKNKKRFGDYFYASNTIATLYNDAYVIKEYTQDGKYIYPKTGGMIEKKVIKDTISPKTFNKTQIEKIIFPYYYNRKNDLIRYDTNEFEKQFKGACEYLRGFEKKLENRKSDKNAKWFEYGRSQALKNSNQEKLLLSTVITNEVKTKILPKNNVPYSGIYIIPIKDKTLEEADKILKSKDFFYYIEGKGINASGKSLRITSKDINEYRF
;
A
#
# COMPACT_ATOMS: atom_id res chain seq x y z
N ARG A 1 -6.53 -34.88 -4.52
CA ARG A 1 -5.49 -34.96 -5.56
C ARG A 1 -4.32 -35.87 -5.13
N TYR A 2 -3.76 -35.74 -3.92
CA TYR A 2 -2.71 -36.65 -3.42
C TYR A 2 -3.14 -38.12 -3.55
N ILE A 3 -4.34 -38.46 -3.08
CA ILE A 3 -4.91 -39.82 -3.19
C ILE A 3 -5.07 -40.23 -4.66
N GLU A 4 -5.62 -39.37 -5.50
CA GLU A 4 -5.82 -39.64 -6.93
C GLU A 4 -4.51 -39.91 -7.67
N ASP A 5 -3.49 -39.11 -7.39
CA ASP A 5 -2.18 -39.27 -8.02
C ASP A 5 -1.50 -40.56 -7.58
N CYS A 6 -1.62 -40.92 -6.27
CA CYS A 6 -1.14 -42.18 -5.74
C CYS A 6 -1.87 -43.40 -6.40
N LEU A 7 -3.21 -43.33 -6.51
CA LEU A 7 -3.99 -44.39 -7.15
C LEU A 7 -3.63 -44.56 -8.64
N LYS A 8 -3.44 -43.46 -9.35
CA LYS A 8 -3.01 -43.50 -10.76
C LYS A 8 -1.63 -44.13 -10.97
N THR A 9 -0.76 -44.01 -10.00
CA THR A 9 0.59 -44.61 -10.02
C THR A 9 0.64 -46.01 -9.42
N GLY A 10 -0.51 -46.61 -9.08
CA GLY A 10 -0.62 -47.98 -8.57
C GLY A 10 -0.23 -48.16 -7.11
N ILE A 11 -0.13 -47.10 -6.33
CA ILE A 11 0.19 -47.17 -4.89
C ILE A 11 -1.00 -47.81 -4.16
N SER A 12 -0.71 -48.76 -3.27
CA SER A 12 -1.71 -49.49 -2.49
C SER A 12 -2.43 -48.61 -1.47
N LYS A 13 -3.68 -48.92 -1.14
CA LYS A 13 -4.45 -48.18 -0.12
C LYS A 13 -3.73 -48.04 1.23
N PRO A 14 -3.12 -49.11 1.79
CA PRO A 14 -2.36 -49.00 3.06
C PRO A 14 -1.16 -48.01 2.94
N GLU A 15 -0.49 -47.98 1.83
CA GLU A 15 0.62 -47.02 1.58
C GLU A 15 0.11 -45.60 1.47
N ILE A 16 -1.04 -45.39 0.80
CA ILE A 16 -1.72 -44.07 0.72
C ILE A 16 -2.09 -43.60 2.14
N GLU A 17 -2.68 -44.47 2.97
CA GLU A 17 -3.06 -44.17 4.34
C GLU A 17 -1.84 -43.79 5.21
N LYS A 18 -0.73 -44.50 5.06
CA LYS A 18 0.53 -44.18 5.69
C LYS A 18 1.06 -42.82 5.25
N GLY A 19 1.04 -42.51 3.95
CA GLY A 19 1.45 -41.25 3.40
C GLY A 19 0.59 -40.09 3.90
N LEU A 20 -0.74 -40.21 3.89
CA LEU A 20 -1.65 -39.20 4.44
C LEU A 20 -1.35 -38.89 5.91
N SER A 21 -1.01 -39.89 6.72
CA SER A 21 -0.67 -39.69 8.12
C SER A 21 0.69 -39.02 8.35
N ASN A 22 1.68 -39.28 7.49
CA ASN A 22 3.06 -38.88 7.72
C ASN A 22 3.51 -37.70 6.91
N ASP A 23 2.98 -37.53 5.66
CA ASP A 23 3.51 -36.58 4.67
C ASP A 23 2.67 -35.31 4.55
N ILE A 24 1.41 -35.34 5.05
CA ILE A 24 0.52 -34.17 5.01
C ILE A 24 0.68 -33.37 6.29
N TYR A 25 1.06 -32.11 6.14
CA TYR A 25 1.25 -31.13 7.22
C TYR A 25 0.31 -29.95 7.04
N ALA A 26 -0.32 -29.52 8.12
CA ALA A 26 -1.07 -28.28 8.17
C ALA A 26 -1.03 -27.68 9.58
N ILE A 27 -1.07 -26.36 9.65
CA ILE A 27 -1.17 -25.62 10.91
C ILE A 27 -2.28 -24.59 10.75
N GLU A 28 -3.26 -24.65 11.66
CA GLU A 28 -4.38 -23.71 11.70
C GLU A 28 -4.49 -23.15 13.12
N TYR A 29 -4.49 -21.82 13.23
CA TYR A 29 -4.55 -21.11 14.50
C TYR A 29 -5.96 -21.14 15.12
N ASP A 30 -7.00 -20.97 14.28
CA ASP A 30 -8.40 -20.95 14.71
C ASP A 30 -8.92 -22.36 14.97
N GLU A 31 -9.26 -22.67 16.22
CA GLU A 31 -9.70 -24.01 16.62
C GLU A 31 -10.96 -24.50 15.88
N PRO A 32 -12.02 -23.68 15.67
CA PRO A 32 -13.18 -24.05 14.83
C PRO A 32 -12.78 -24.45 13.43
N GLN A 33 -11.89 -23.68 12.76
CA GLN A 33 -11.42 -23.99 11.41
C GLN A 33 -10.53 -25.23 11.39
N TYR A 34 -9.69 -25.42 12.39
CA TYR A 34 -8.92 -26.66 12.56
C TYR A 34 -9.83 -27.89 12.63
N LYS A 35 -10.87 -27.87 13.48
CA LYS A 35 -11.82 -28.98 13.60
C LYS A 35 -12.57 -29.22 12.28
N LYS A 36 -12.95 -28.16 11.58
CA LYS A 36 -13.58 -28.24 10.26
C LYS A 36 -12.64 -28.83 9.22
N CYS A 37 -11.36 -28.48 9.24
CA CYS A 37 -10.34 -29.03 8.36
C CYS A 37 -10.24 -30.56 8.55
N ILE A 38 -10.07 -31.04 9.78
CA ILE A 38 -10.02 -32.47 10.08
C ILE A 38 -11.27 -33.19 9.58
N LYS A 39 -12.46 -32.65 9.87
CA LYS A 39 -13.73 -33.22 9.41
C LYS A 39 -13.80 -33.35 7.88
N ASN A 40 -13.37 -32.31 7.15
CA ASN A 40 -13.38 -32.33 5.70
C ASN A 40 -12.40 -33.37 5.13
N LEU A 41 -11.22 -33.50 5.74
CA LEU A 41 -10.24 -34.50 5.33
C LEU A 41 -10.76 -35.93 5.60
N ASP A 42 -11.42 -36.16 6.71
CA ASP A 42 -12.02 -37.47 7.04
C ASP A 42 -13.15 -37.84 6.06
N ILE A 43 -13.93 -36.86 5.60
CA ILE A 43 -14.95 -37.07 4.56
C ILE A 43 -14.29 -37.55 3.27
N ILE A 44 -13.24 -36.85 2.80
CA ILE A 44 -12.52 -37.22 1.57
C ILE A 44 -11.91 -38.63 1.69
N VAL A 45 -11.27 -38.94 2.81
CA VAL A 45 -10.68 -40.27 3.08
C VAL A 45 -11.75 -41.36 2.94
N LYS A 46 -12.96 -41.13 3.48
CA LYS A 46 -14.08 -42.04 3.42
C LYS A 46 -14.62 -42.20 1.97
N GLU A 47 -14.67 -41.14 1.18
CA GLU A 47 -15.08 -41.19 -0.23
C GLU A 47 -14.19 -42.14 -1.07
N TYR A 48 -12.89 -42.16 -0.78
CA TYR A 48 -11.94 -43.09 -1.42
C TYR A 48 -11.89 -44.48 -0.74
N GLN A 49 -12.77 -44.78 0.22
CA GLN A 49 -12.83 -46.04 0.93
C GLN A 49 -11.48 -46.41 1.58
N LEU A 50 -10.79 -45.44 2.15
CA LEU A 50 -9.58 -45.59 2.93
C LEU A 50 -9.93 -45.75 4.42
N ALA A 51 -9.02 -46.36 5.20
CA ALA A 51 -9.17 -46.44 6.65
C ALA A 51 -9.07 -45.04 7.30
N LYS A 52 -9.56 -44.94 8.56
CA LYS A 52 -9.49 -43.70 9.32
C LYS A 52 -8.03 -43.29 9.53
N ILE A 53 -7.69 -42.06 9.10
CA ILE A 53 -6.33 -41.53 9.21
C ILE A 53 -6.09 -40.88 10.57
N LYS A 54 -4.93 -41.15 11.15
CA LYS A 54 -4.42 -40.38 12.29
C LYS A 54 -3.61 -39.21 11.75
N TRP A 55 -4.19 -38.02 11.76
CA TRP A 55 -3.57 -36.76 11.24
C TRP A 55 -2.47 -36.26 12.20
N LYS A 56 -1.30 -36.90 12.21
CA LYS A 56 -0.21 -36.62 13.17
C LYS A 56 0.37 -35.23 13.05
N ASN A 57 0.39 -34.70 11.84
CA ASN A 57 1.09 -33.46 11.46
C ASN A 57 0.14 -32.30 11.16
N ILE A 58 -1.14 -32.46 11.42
CA ILE A 58 -2.12 -31.37 11.36
C ILE A 58 -2.31 -30.84 12.78
N LYS A 59 -2.01 -29.54 13.00
CA LYS A 59 -1.92 -28.96 14.34
C LYS A 59 -2.78 -27.71 14.47
N ASN A 60 -3.35 -27.52 15.66
CA ASN A 60 -3.97 -26.27 16.05
C ASN A 60 -2.96 -25.42 16.83
N GLU A 61 -2.17 -24.63 16.12
CA GLU A 61 -1.05 -23.85 16.65
C GLU A 61 -0.84 -22.60 15.78
N ASP A 62 0.02 -21.67 16.23
CA ASP A 62 0.48 -20.56 15.40
C ASP A 62 1.61 -21.04 14.47
N ALA A 63 1.38 -20.90 13.16
CA ALA A 63 2.33 -21.32 12.13
C ALA A 63 3.65 -20.53 12.15
N LEU A 64 3.64 -19.27 12.60
CA LEU A 64 4.85 -18.46 12.69
C LEU A 64 5.73 -18.80 13.90
N LEU A 65 5.21 -19.53 14.88
CA LEU A 65 5.98 -20.03 16.01
C LEU A 65 6.66 -21.39 15.72
N LYS A 66 6.36 -21.99 14.57
CA LYS A 66 6.93 -23.28 14.16
C LYS A 66 7.89 -23.09 13.01
N PHE A 67 9.16 -23.36 13.26
CA PHE A 67 10.20 -23.30 12.26
C PHE A 67 10.52 -24.68 11.74
N TYR A 68 10.25 -24.89 10.46
CA TYR A 68 10.72 -26.05 9.72
C TYR A 68 11.81 -25.57 8.74
N GLU A 69 12.93 -26.24 8.71
CA GLU A 69 14.01 -25.91 7.78
C GLU A 69 14.26 -27.07 6.84
N GLY A 70 14.18 -26.81 5.53
CA GLY A 70 14.49 -27.80 4.51
C GLY A 70 13.68 -29.08 4.57
N LYS A 71 12.41 -29.01 5.00
CA LYS A 71 11.60 -30.20 5.30
C LYS A 71 10.65 -30.59 4.17
N PHE A 72 10.07 -29.62 3.48
CA PHE A 72 8.95 -29.87 2.57
C PHE A 72 9.37 -29.85 1.10
N ASP A 73 8.79 -30.74 0.33
CA ASP A 73 8.88 -30.73 -1.14
C ASP A 73 7.91 -29.72 -1.73
N TYR A 74 6.73 -29.55 -1.12
CA TYR A 74 5.67 -28.65 -1.56
C TYR A 74 5.06 -27.88 -0.40
N VAL A 75 4.79 -26.60 -0.62
CA VAL A 75 4.02 -25.73 0.29
C VAL A 75 2.93 -25.04 -0.51
N VAL A 76 1.67 -25.12 -0.04
CA VAL A 76 0.52 -24.47 -0.66
C VAL A 76 -0.22 -23.67 0.41
N GLY A 77 -0.68 -22.47 0.06
CA GLY A 77 -1.45 -21.69 1.02
C GLY A 77 -1.98 -20.35 0.53
N ASN A 78 -2.77 -19.77 1.40
CA ASN A 78 -3.28 -18.41 1.32
C ASN A 78 -3.02 -17.75 2.69
N PRO A 79 -1.86 -17.10 2.88
CA PRO A 79 -1.50 -16.51 4.17
C PRO A 79 -2.43 -15.35 4.53
N PRO A 80 -2.63 -15.04 5.82
CA PRO A 80 -3.50 -13.94 6.23
C PRO A 80 -2.98 -12.57 5.78
N TYR A 81 -3.89 -11.71 5.22
CA TYR A 81 -3.56 -10.37 4.70
C TYR A 81 -3.74 -9.27 5.75
N ILE A 82 -3.10 -9.43 6.91
CA ILE A 82 -3.19 -8.48 8.02
C ILE A 82 -2.18 -7.37 7.83
N LYS A 83 -2.65 -6.12 7.85
CA LYS A 83 -1.80 -4.93 7.72
C LYS A 83 -1.10 -4.62 9.04
N TYR A 84 0.12 -4.08 8.97
CA TYR A 84 0.93 -3.69 10.13
C TYR A 84 0.14 -2.99 11.24
N LYS A 85 -0.78 -2.09 10.90
CA LYS A 85 -1.55 -1.33 11.91
C LYS A 85 -2.54 -2.18 12.71
N ALA A 86 -2.99 -3.29 12.16
CA ALA A 86 -3.94 -4.21 12.80
C ALA A 86 -3.26 -5.26 13.68
N LEU A 87 -1.93 -5.42 13.58
CA LEU A 87 -1.16 -6.32 14.45
C LEU A 87 -1.00 -5.73 15.84
N SER A 88 -0.96 -6.58 16.87
CA SER A 88 -0.61 -6.21 18.24
C SER A 88 0.84 -5.68 18.33
N LEU A 89 1.21 -5.04 19.43
CA LEU A 89 2.58 -4.60 19.64
C LEU A 89 3.54 -5.80 19.79
N ASP A 90 3.09 -6.86 20.44
CA ASP A 90 3.86 -8.07 20.68
C ASP A 90 4.10 -8.85 19.38
N ASP A 91 3.06 -9.00 18.53
CA ASP A 91 3.22 -9.61 17.20
C ASP A 91 4.21 -8.83 16.34
N ARG A 92 4.11 -7.48 16.34
CA ARG A 92 5.05 -6.64 15.58
C ARG A 92 6.49 -6.80 16.06
N LYS A 93 6.68 -6.92 17.38
CA LYS A 93 8.00 -7.13 17.96
C LYS A 93 8.54 -8.51 17.59
N TYR A 94 7.78 -9.56 17.85
CA TYR A 94 8.14 -10.93 17.52
C TYR A 94 8.51 -11.11 16.04
N ILE A 95 7.65 -10.64 15.12
CA ILE A 95 7.88 -10.76 13.69
C ILE A 95 9.12 -9.99 13.25
N ARG A 96 9.34 -8.80 13.80
CA ARG A 96 10.50 -7.98 13.49
C ARG A 96 11.82 -8.60 13.92
N GLU A 97 11.82 -9.31 15.03
CA GLU A 97 12.99 -9.99 15.59
C GLU A 97 13.33 -11.27 14.81
N ASN A 98 12.32 -12.00 14.35
CA ASN A 98 12.48 -13.36 13.81
C ASN A 98 12.50 -13.44 12.27
N PHE A 99 12.02 -12.42 11.54
CA PHE A 99 11.90 -12.47 10.07
C PHE A 99 12.68 -11.34 9.40
N GLU A 100 13.59 -11.68 8.49
CA GLU A 100 14.48 -10.73 7.78
C GLU A 100 13.68 -9.77 6.89
N THR A 101 12.64 -10.29 6.25
CA THR A 101 11.77 -9.52 5.37
C THR A 101 10.90 -8.48 6.10
N CYS A 102 10.84 -8.57 7.43
CA CYS A 102 10.01 -7.75 8.31
C CYS A 102 10.78 -6.80 9.24
N LYS A 103 12.12 -6.78 9.19
CA LYS A 103 12.98 -5.98 10.10
C LYS A 103 12.70 -4.48 10.02
N LYS A 104 12.30 -3.96 8.86
CA LYS A 104 12.14 -2.52 8.61
C LYS A 104 10.73 -2.17 8.13
N GLY A 105 10.32 -0.93 8.41
CA GLY A 105 9.11 -0.35 7.86
C GLY A 105 7.80 -0.92 8.44
N LYS A 106 6.75 -0.83 7.62
CA LYS A 106 5.39 -1.31 7.95
C LYS A 106 5.07 -2.52 7.08
N PHE A 107 5.60 -3.67 7.47
CA PHE A 107 5.38 -4.92 6.77
C PHE A 107 3.91 -5.37 6.83
N ASP A 108 3.48 -6.21 5.89
CA ASP A 108 2.23 -6.95 5.98
C ASP A 108 2.51 -8.34 6.57
N TYR A 109 1.56 -8.87 7.35
CA TYR A 109 1.73 -10.14 8.08
C TYR A 109 2.15 -11.31 7.16
N CYS A 110 1.61 -11.34 5.94
CA CYS A 110 1.93 -12.38 4.95
C CYS A 110 3.43 -12.43 4.56
N TYR A 111 4.24 -11.38 4.83
CA TYR A 111 5.67 -11.42 4.49
C TYR A 111 6.41 -12.46 5.34
N ALA A 112 6.09 -12.54 6.64
CA ALA A 112 6.65 -13.53 7.53
C ALA A 112 6.27 -14.96 7.10
N PHE A 113 5.02 -15.17 6.66
CA PHE A 113 4.59 -16.47 6.14
C PHE A 113 5.33 -16.87 4.86
N ILE A 114 5.54 -15.95 3.95
CA ILE A 114 6.30 -16.22 2.71
C ILE A 114 7.74 -16.62 3.06
N GLU A 115 8.40 -15.87 3.95
CA GLU A 115 9.76 -16.17 4.38
C GLU A 115 9.85 -17.55 5.08
N SER A 116 8.99 -17.80 6.06
CA SER A 116 8.92 -19.06 6.78
C SER A 116 8.72 -20.25 5.83
N SER A 117 7.80 -20.11 4.88
CA SER A 117 7.50 -21.16 3.91
C SER A 117 8.67 -21.45 2.96
N ILE A 118 9.37 -20.43 2.47
CA ILE A 118 10.54 -20.64 1.61
C ILE A 118 11.68 -21.31 2.40
N LYS A 119 11.91 -20.90 3.66
CA LYS A 119 12.90 -21.54 4.54
C LYS A 119 12.57 -23.01 4.78
N SER A 120 11.28 -23.34 4.91
CA SER A 120 10.83 -24.71 5.16
C SER A 120 10.92 -25.66 3.96
N LEU A 121 11.06 -25.14 2.74
CA LEU A 121 11.25 -25.96 1.53
C LEU A 121 12.62 -26.61 1.52
N LYS A 122 12.69 -27.82 0.99
CA LYS A 122 13.94 -28.45 0.51
C LYS A 122 14.52 -27.65 -0.67
N ASN A 123 15.77 -27.92 -1.03
CA ASN A 123 16.31 -27.40 -2.30
C ASN A 123 15.46 -27.93 -3.46
N ASN A 124 15.13 -27.06 -4.42
CA ASN A 124 14.20 -27.31 -5.52
C ASN A 124 12.74 -27.60 -5.10
N GLY A 125 12.43 -27.53 -3.80
CA GLY A 125 11.06 -27.59 -3.31
C GLY A 125 10.24 -26.42 -3.82
N LYS A 126 8.92 -26.62 -3.97
CA LYS A 126 8.03 -25.65 -4.65
C LYS A 126 6.96 -25.11 -3.70
N MET A 127 6.66 -23.83 -3.85
CA MET A 127 5.57 -23.15 -3.13
C MET A 127 4.60 -22.51 -4.10
N ALA A 128 3.32 -22.64 -3.82
CA ALA A 128 2.24 -21.91 -4.51
C ALA A 128 1.41 -21.14 -3.48
N TYR A 129 1.51 -19.80 -3.51
CA TYR A 129 0.78 -18.93 -2.59
C TYR A 129 -0.11 -17.95 -3.34
N LEU A 130 -1.36 -17.84 -2.89
CA LEU A 130 -2.24 -16.74 -3.24
C LEU A 130 -1.91 -15.55 -2.33
N ILE A 131 -1.51 -14.41 -2.91
CA ILE A 131 -1.00 -13.25 -2.16
C ILE A 131 -1.48 -11.93 -2.79
N PRO A 132 -1.47 -10.82 -2.04
CA PRO A 132 -1.77 -9.51 -2.62
C PRO A 132 -0.71 -9.09 -3.64
N SER A 133 -1.13 -8.67 -4.84
CA SER A 133 -0.21 -8.15 -5.88
C SER A 133 0.60 -6.93 -5.44
N SER A 134 0.13 -6.22 -4.41
CA SER A 134 0.80 -5.04 -3.85
C SER A 134 2.21 -5.31 -3.32
N ILE A 135 2.57 -6.55 -3.00
CA ILE A 135 3.94 -6.91 -2.55
C ILE A 135 4.99 -6.58 -3.61
N PHE A 136 4.65 -6.64 -4.89
CA PHE A 136 5.59 -6.34 -5.97
C PHE A 136 5.91 -4.86 -6.12
N LYS A 137 5.07 -3.97 -5.57
CA LYS A 137 5.20 -2.51 -5.74
C LYS A 137 5.26 -1.72 -4.44
N ASN A 138 4.86 -2.30 -3.30
CA ASN A 138 4.87 -1.62 -2.01
C ASN A 138 6.32 -1.32 -1.56
N VAL A 139 6.58 -0.10 -1.12
CA VAL A 139 7.90 0.33 -0.61
C VAL A 139 8.37 -0.55 0.55
N PHE A 140 7.47 -0.92 1.45
CA PHE A 140 7.80 -1.75 2.62
C PHE A 140 8.02 -3.24 2.31
N ALA A 141 7.79 -3.67 1.06
CA ALA A 141 8.06 -5.03 0.60
C ALA A 141 9.42 -5.16 -0.12
N ASN A 142 10.31 -4.17 -0.03
CA ASN A 142 11.58 -4.21 -0.73
C ASN A 142 12.47 -5.38 -0.28
N ASP A 143 12.57 -5.59 1.03
CA ASP A 143 13.37 -6.69 1.59
C ASP A 143 12.75 -8.06 1.24
N LEU A 144 11.41 -8.16 1.26
CA LEU A 144 10.71 -9.35 0.77
C LEU A 144 11.02 -9.62 -0.72
N ARG A 145 10.96 -8.61 -1.60
CA ARG A 145 11.28 -8.78 -3.02
C ARG A 145 12.71 -9.26 -3.25
N LYS A 146 13.67 -8.72 -2.50
CA LYS A 146 15.07 -9.21 -2.54
C LYS A 146 15.15 -10.67 -2.12
N PHE A 147 14.43 -11.04 -1.07
CA PHE A 147 14.42 -12.40 -0.54
C PHE A 147 13.80 -13.41 -1.51
N ILE A 148 12.65 -13.09 -2.13
CA ILE A 148 11.98 -14.01 -3.06
C ILE A 148 12.58 -14.04 -4.47
N LYS A 149 13.34 -13.01 -4.87
CA LYS A 149 13.86 -12.84 -6.24
C LYS A 149 14.62 -14.07 -6.78
N PRO A 150 15.51 -14.71 -6.02
CA PRO A 150 16.21 -15.93 -6.49
C PRO A 150 15.25 -17.10 -6.76
N HIS A 151 14.16 -17.17 -6.03
CA HIS A 151 13.31 -18.36 -5.94
C HIS A 151 12.06 -18.30 -6.82
N ILE A 152 11.56 -17.10 -7.16
CA ILE A 152 10.32 -16.93 -7.91
C ILE A 152 10.50 -17.41 -9.37
N THR A 153 9.53 -18.21 -9.86
CA THR A 153 9.56 -18.77 -11.23
C THR A 153 8.34 -18.38 -12.06
N LYS A 154 7.14 -18.30 -11.43
CA LYS A 154 5.90 -17.96 -12.16
C LYS A 154 4.98 -17.07 -11.33
N ILE A 155 4.19 -16.26 -12.04
CA ILE A 155 3.14 -15.42 -11.45
C ILE A 155 1.88 -15.55 -12.32
N TYR A 156 0.75 -15.89 -11.69
CA TYR A 156 -0.58 -15.80 -12.31
C TYR A 156 -1.30 -14.61 -11.73
N ASP A 157 -1.59 -13.60 -12.54
CA ASP A 157 -2.19 -12.34 -12.10
C ASP A 157 -3.71 -12.34 -12.27
N TYR A 158 -4.42 -12.30 -11.15
CA TYR A 158 -5.87 -12.20 -11.02
C TYR A 158 -6.32 -10.80 -10.57
N THR A 159 -5.50 -9.78 -10.72
CA THR A 159 -5.68 -8.45 -10.11
C THR A 159 -7.06 -7.82 -10.39
N ILE A 160 -7.68 -8.13 -11.53
CA ILE A 160 -8.97 -7.56 -11.94
C ILE A 160 -10.15 -8.51 -11.59
N MET A 161 -9.88 -9.76 -11.21
CA MET A 161 -10.91 -10.74 -10.87
C MET A 161 -11.28 -10.68 -9.39
N GLN A 162 -12.56 -10.83 -9.10
CA GLN A 162 -13.04 -11.06 -7.74
C GLN A 162 -12.89 -12.54 -7.40
N LEU A 163 -11.87 -12.88 -6.63
CA LEU A 163 -11.60 -14.28 -6.23
C LEU A 163 -12.34 -14.70 -4.95
N PHE A 164 -12.88 -13.75 -4.19
CA PHE A 164 -13.59 -14.01 -2.94
C PHE A 164 -14.99 -13.43 -3.00
N ASP A 165 -15.95 -14.16 -2.44
CA ASP A 165 -17.32 -13.69 -2.28
C ASP A 165 -17.37 -12.52 -1.29
N LYS A 166 -18.37 -11.66 -1.46
CA LYS A 166 -18.65 -10.59 -0.51
C LYS A 166 -19.04 -11.19 0.83
N SER A 167 -18.26 -10.94 1.87
CA SER A 167 -18.67 -11.35 3.21
C SER A 167 -19.89 -10.54 3.62
N THR A 168 -20.98 -11.23 4.00
CA THR A 168 -22.25 -10.63 4.42
C THR A 168 -22.16 -9.85 5.74
N ASN A 169 -21.02 -9.89 6.44
CA ASN A 169 -20.83 -9.34 7.78
C ASN A 169 -19.93 -8.10 7.88
N ASP A 170 -19.31 -7.65 6.79
CA ASP A 170 -18.45 -6.46 6.82
C ASP A 170 -19.21 -5.21 6.36
N LYS A 171 -19.61 -4.37 7.32
CA LYS A 171 -20.08 -2.99 7.10
C LYS A 171 -18.97 -2.07 6.60
N GLY A 172 -18.07 -2.50 5.75
CA GLY A 172 -16.93 -1.71 5.33
C GLY A 172 -16.42 -2.09 3.95
N THR A 173 -16.83 -1.30 2.96
CA THR A 173 -16.20 -1.15 1.64
C THR A 173 -15.72 -2.44 0.98
N ASP A 174 -16.43 -2.88 -0.06
CA ASP A 174 -16.03 -3.87 -1.07
C ASP A 174 -14.62 -3.57 -1.60
N ARG A 175 -13.60 -4.02 -0.92
CA ARG A 175 -12.22 -3.91 -1.42
C ARG A 175 -11.90 -5.19 -2.15
N LEU A 176 -11.98 -5.12 -3.47
CA LEU A 176 -11.36 -6.13 -4.33
C LEU A 176 -9.86 -6.20 -3.95
N VAL A 177 -9.48 -7.30 -3.32
CA VAL A 177 -8.06 -7.56 -3.05
C VAL A 177 -7.45 -8.04 -4.36
N SER A 178 -6.63 -7.19 -4.98
CA SER A 178 -5.85 -7.55 -6.16
C SER A 178 -4.88 -8.68 -5.82
N SER A 179 -5.19 -9.89 -6.25
CA SER A 179 -4.46 -11.11 -5.86
C SER A 179 -3.66 -11.69 -7.02
N VAL A 180 -2.58 -12.38 -6.69
CA VAL A 180 -1.78 -13.18 -7.62
C VAL A 180 -1.48 -14.55 -7.00
N ILE A 181 -1.32 -15.57 -7.85
CA ILE A 181 -0.67 -16.81 -7.42
C ILE A 181 0.80 -16.69 -7.75
N MET A 182 1.63 -16.78 -6.74
CA MET A 182 3.09 -16.77 -6.84
C MET A 182 3.62 -18.18 -6.72
N ILE A 183 4.40 -18.61 -7.71
CA ILE A 183 5.11 -19.90 -7.70
C ILE A 183 6.58 -19.65 -7.40
N ILE A 184 7.05 -20.31 -6.38
CA ILE A 184 8.45 -20.33 -5.93
C ILE A 184 9.03 -21.72 -6.20
N GLU A 185 10.30 -21.79 -6.59
CA GLU A 185 11.14 -22.97 -6.55
C GLU A 185 12.43 -22.59 -5.83
N LYS A 186 12.66 -23.19 -4.63
CA LYS A 186 13.78 -22.78 -3.76
C LYS A 186 15.11 -23.03 -4.45
N ASN A 187 15.94 -21.99 -4.50
CA ASN A 187 17.26 -22.01 -5.17
C ASN A 187 17.21 -22.34 -6.67
N SER A 188 16.15 -21.89 -7.34
CA SER A 188 16.02 -22.06 -8.80
C SER A 188 17.14 -21.34 -9.54
N ASN A 189 17.81 -22.05 -10.45
CA ASN A 189 18.82 -21.46 -11.35
C ASN A 189 18.21 -20.64 -12.51
N ASN A 190 16.89 -20.60 -12.61
CA ASN A 190 16.20 -19.88 -13.68
C ASN A 190 16.21 -18.37 -13.43
N ASN A 191 16.86 -17.61 -14.30
CA ASN A 191 16.87 -16.13 -14.25
C ASN A 191 15.59 -15.48 -14.81
N ASN A 192 14.60 -16.26 -15.23
CA ASN A 192 13.37 -15.77 -15.81
C ASN A 192 12.18 -16.01 -14.88
N ILE A 193 11.19 -15.12 -14.97
CA ILE A 193 9.87 -15.24 -14.38
C ILE A 193 8.86 -15.32 -15.52
N GLU A 194 8.05 -16.37 -15.54
CA GLU A 194 6.87 -16.45 -16.39
C GLU A 194 5.71 -15.70 -15.72
N TYR A 195 5.26 -14.62 -16.34
CA TYR A 195 4.11 -13.85 -15.85
C TYR A 195 2.92 -14.04 -16.79
N MET A 196 1.80 -14.48 -16.26
CA MET A 196 0.53 -14.66 -16.96
C MET A 196 -0.52 -13.69 -16.43
N ASP A 197 -0.97 -12.75 -17.27
CA ASP A 197 -2.20 -12.00 -17.05
C ASP A 197 -3.40 -12.92 -17.38
N VAL A 198 -4.05 -13.46 -16.35
CA VAL A 198 -5.13 -14.43 -16.51
C VAL A 198 -6.35 -13.82 -17.19
N ASN A 199 -6.60 -12.52 -17.01
CA ASN A 199 -7.73 -11.84 -17.63
C ASN A 199 -7.53 -11.64 -19.13
N LYS A 200 -6.31 -11.32 -19.55
CA LYS A 200 -5.98 -11.10 -20.96
C LYS A 200 -5.55 -12.37 -21.66
N LYS A 201 -5.31 -13.45 -20.91
CA LYS A 201 -4.69 -14.71 -21.41
C LYS A 201 -3.34 -14.47 -22.10
N GLU A 202 -2.59 -13.49 -21.60
CA GLU A 202 -1.27 -13.13 -22.12
C GLU A 202 -0.17 -13.64 -21.19
N THR A 203 0.85 -14.27 -21.75
CA THR A 203 2.03 -14.71 -21.02
C THR A 203 3.26 -13.97 -21.52
N ILE A 204 4.06 -13.47 -20.59
CA ILE A 204 5.35 -12.82 -20.90
C ILE A 204 6.46 -13.40 -20.03
N THR A 205 7.69 -13.36 -20.54
CA THR A 205 8.90 -13.76 -19.80
C THR A 205 9.67 -12.52 -19.37
N ILE A 206 10.00 -12.43 -18.08
CA ILE A 206 10.68 -11.29 -17.48
C ILE A 206 12.00 -11.77 -16.87
N GLN A 207 13.09 -11.11 -17.23
CA GLN A 207 14.40 -11.37 -16.64
C GLN A 207 14.48 -10.77 -15.23
N LYS A 208 14.92 -11.58 -14.26
CA LYS A 208 15.01 -11.18 -12.84
C LYS A 208 15.98 -10.02 -12.62
N ASP A 209 17.07 -9.96 -13.34
CA ASP A 209 18.09 -8.89 -13.28
C ASP A 209 17.55 -7.53 -13.70
N LYS A 210 16.54 -7.48 -14.58
CA LYS A 210 15.87 -6.26 -15.01
C LYS A 210 14.80 -5.73 -14.03
N LEU A 211 14.52 -6.47 -12.95
CA LEU A 211 13.58 -6.03 -11.93
C LEU A 211 14.23 -4.98 -11.01
N GLU A 212 13.64 -3.79 -11.01
CA GLU A 212 14.00 -2.66 -10.17
C GLU A 212 13.34 -2.75 -8.77
N ASP A 213 13.38 -1.67 -7.98
CA ASP A 213 12.73 -1.55 -6.67
C ASP A 213 11.24 -1.93 -6.69
N LYS A 214 10.51 -1.47 -7.70
CA LYS A 214 9.13 -1.90 -7.98
C LYS A 214 9.14 -2.88 -9.15
N TRP A 215 8.60 -4.06 -8.93
CA TRP A 215 8.50 -5.05 -9.99
C TRP A 215 7.33 -4.75 -10.92
N VAL A 216 7.63 -4.54 -12.19
CA VAL A 216 6.67 -4.25 -13.25
C VAL A 216 6.68 -5.39 -14.25
N PHE A 217 5.57 -6.10 -14.35
CA PHE A 217 5.39 -7.25 -15.23
C PHE A 217 4.67 -6.81 -16.51
N ARG A 218 5.41 -6.18 -17.42
CA ARG A 218 4.93 -5.78 -18.75
C ARG A 218 6.10 -5.73 -19.72
N ASN A 219 5.82 -6.01 -21.00
CA ASN A 219 6.76 -5.76 -22.07
C ASN A 219 7.02 -4.26 -22.17
N LYS A 220 8.27 -3.87 -21.94
CA LYS A 220 8.83 -2.53 -22.11
C LYS A 220 7.84 -1.36 -21.86
N ILE A 221 7.81 -0.84 -20.65
CA ILE A 221 7.65 0.61 -20.52
C ILE A 221 8.84 1.16 -21.31
N SER A 222 8.60 1.90 -22.39
CA SER A 222 9.65 2.47 -23.23
C SER A 222 10.42 3.54 -22.45
N ASN A 223 11.22 3.12 -21.47
CA ASN A 223 12.23 3.94 -20.83
C ASN A 223 13.42 4.00 -21.79
N SER A 224 13.25 4.67 -22.92
CA SER A 224 14.40 4.97 -23.75
C SER A 224 15.33 5.85 -22.91
N LYS A 225 16.62 5.44 -22.80
CA LYS A 225 17.65 6.21 -22.07
C LYS A 225 17.73 7.69 -22.55
N ASN A 226 17.22 7.98 -23.74
CA ASN A 226 17.20 9.29 -24.37
C ASN A 226 16.02 10.19 -23.95
N LYS A 227 15.04 9.68 -23.18
CA LYS A 227 13.91 10.49 -22.70
C LYS A 227 14.31 11.34 -21.48
N LYS A 228 13.80 12.58 -21.43
CA LYS A 228 14.01 13.53 -20.33
C LYS A 228 13.30 13.06 -19.07
N ARG A 229 13.97 13.10 -17.93
CA ARG A 229 13.38 12.74 -16.64
C ARG A 229 12.53 13.90 -16.12
N PHE A 230 11.31 13.63 -15.69
CA PHE A 230 10.38 14.66 -15.18
C PHE A 230 10.96 15.44 -13.99
N GLY A 231 11.58 14.74 -13.05
CA GLY A 231 12.22 15.33 -11.87
C GLY A 231 13.42 16.25 -12.16
N ASP A 232 13.93 16.29 -13.39
CA ASP A 232 14.99 17.23 -13.80
C ASP A 232 14.47 18.62 -14.17
N TYR A 233 13.15 18.74 -14.40
CA TYR A 233 12.47 19.95 -14.83
C TYR A 233 11.38 20.41 -13.87
N PHE A 234 10.81 19.50 -13.10
CA PHE A 234 9.71 19.72 -12.17
C PHE A 234 9.99 19.01 -10.85
N TYR A 235 9.48 19.54 -9.77
CA TYR A 235 9.53 18.93 -8.47
C TYR A 235 8.13 18.48 -8.03
N ALA A 236 7.90 17.20 -7.96
CA ALA A 236 6.67 16.61 -7.43
C ALA A 236 6.86 16.21 -5.96
N SER A 237 5.96 16.64 -5.08
CA SER A 237 5.96 16.33 -3.66
C SER A 237 4.56 16.17 -3.11
N ASN A 238 4.46 15.49 -1.97
CA ASN A 238 3.20 15.40 -1.23
C ASN A 238 2.80 16.80 -0.72
N THR A 239 1.49 17.04 -0.63
CA THR A 239 0.93 18.25 -0.03
C THR A 239 1.17 18.30 1.48
N ILE A 240 0.76 19.39 2.13
CA ILE A 240 0.89 19.53 3.59
C ILE A 240 0.23 18.36 4.33
N ALA A 241 0.73 18.05 5.50
CA ALA A 241 0.19 17.00 6.35
C ALA A 241 -0.14 17.55 7.75
N THR A 242 -1.40 17.90 7.95
CA THR A 242 -1.91 18.32 9.26
C THR A 242 -1.89 17.20 10.29
N LEU A 243 -1.93 15.95 9.81
CA LEU A 243 -2.19 14.71 10.52
C LEU A 243 -3.57 14.63 11.21
N TYR A 244 -4.37 15.69 11.12
CA TYR A 244 -5.78 15.72 11.52
C TYR A 244 -6.51 16.85 10.79
N ASN A 245 -6.96 16.59 9.56
CA ASN A 245 -7.53 17.61 8.68
C ASN A 245 -8.78 18.27 9.26
N ASP A 246 -9.60 17.54 10.02
CA ASP A 246 -10.88 18.07 10.54
C ASP A 246 -10.71 19.24 11.53
N ALA A 247 -9.53 19.39 12.15
CA ALA A 247 -9.23 20.56 12.98
C ALA A 247 -8.81 21.79 12.17
N TYR A 248 -8.34 21.62 10.94
CA TYR A 248 -7.77 22.73 10.17
C TYR A 248 -8.57 23.09 8.93
N VAL A 249 -9.24 22.13 8.29
CA VAL A 249 -9.96 22.33 7.03
C VAL A 249 -11.42 22.67 7.29
N ILE A 250 -11.82 23.85 6.85
CA ILE A 250 -13.16 24.41 7.00
C ILE A 250 -13.87 24.28 5.65
N LYS A 251 -14.85 23.38 5.60
CA LYS A 251 -15.56 23.04 4.35
C LYS A 251 -16.80 23.91 4.12
N GLU A 252 -17.50 24.24 5.19
CA GLU A 252 -18.73 25.02 5.19
C GLU A 252 -18.59 26.17 6.20
N TYR A 253 -18.80 27.38 5.73
CA TYR A 253 -18.62 28.60 6.54
C TYR A 253 -19.39 29.77 5.95
N THR A 254 -19.64 30.76 6.80
CA THR A 254 -19.97 32.11 6.42
C THR A 254 -18.79 33.02 6.74
N GLN A 255 -18.77 34.24 6.22
CA GLN A 255 -17.72 35.19 6.51
C GLN A 255 -18.28 36.61 6.62
N ASP A 256 -17.78 37.34 7.59
CA ASP A 256 -18.10 38.75 7.78
C ASP A 256 -16.86 39.51 8.25
N GLY A 257 -16.63 40.69 7.67
CA GLY A 257 -15.51 41.55 8.05
C GLY A 257 -14.17 40.82 8.09
N LYS A 258 -13.58 40.73 9.28
CA LYS A 258 -12.25 40.13 9.53
C LYS A 258 -12.30 38.65 9.92
N TYR A 259 -13.51 38.06 9.96
CA TYR A 259 -13.71 36.72 10.51
C TYR A 259 -14.34 35.73 9.53
N ILE A 260 -14.10 34.46 9.81
CA ILE A 260 -14.78 33.31 9.24
C ILE A 260 -15.51 32.57 10.34
N TYR A 261 -16.74 32.14 10.07
CA TYR A 261 -17.61 31.42 10.98
C TYR A 261 -17.85 30.02 10.42
N PRO A 262 -17.11 28.98 10.88
CA PRO A 262 -17.36 27.62 10.49
C PRO A 262 -18.78 27.17 10.89
N LYS A 263 -19.43 26.36 10.06
CA LYS A 263 -20.75 25.77 10.41
C LYS A 263 -20.68 24.91 11.68
N THR A 264 -19.51 24.41 12.02
CA THR A 264 -19.24 23.65 13.24
C THR A 264 -19.16 24.52 14.50
N GLY A 265 -19.29 25.83 14.36
CA GLY A 265 -19.21 26.81 15.44
C GLY A 265 -17.83 27.48 15.54
N GLY A 266 -17.80 28.56 16.33
CA GLY A 266 -16.59 29.36 16.53
C GLY A 266 -16.41 30.50 15.53
N MET A 267 -15.42 31.33 15.80
CA MET A 267 -15.03 32.51 15.01
C MET A 267 -13.52 32.45 14.79
N ILE A 268 -13.05 32.62 13.56
CA ILE A 268 -11.63 32.50 13.22
C ILE A 268 -11.19 33.73 12.43
N GLU A 269 -10.07 34.32 12.80
CA GLU A 269 -9.48 35.49 12.14
C GLU A 269 -9.04 35.16 10.71
N LYS A 270 -9.49 35.94 9.72
CA LYS A 270 -9.10 35.76 8.30
C LYS A 270 -7.60 35.81 8.06
N LYS A 271 -6.84 36.51 8.91
CA LYS A 271 -5.37 36.60 8.77
C LYS A 271 -4.65 35.26 8.87
N VAL A 272 -5.22 34.30 9.60
CA VAL A 272 -4.66 32.96 9.78
C VAL A 272 -5.33 31.93 8.86
N ILE A 273 -6.10 32.37 7.89
CA ILE A 273 -6.82 31.52 6.94
C ILE A 273 -6.20 31.64 5.54
N LYS A 274 -6.12 30.50 4.86
CA LYS A 274 -5.83 30.43 3.42
C LYS A 274 -6.88 29.63 2.67
N ASP A 275 -6.92 29.80 1.37
CA ASP A 275 -7.69 28.93 0.49
C ASP A 275 -7.06 27.55 0.45
N THR A 276 -7.92 26.53 0.42
CA THR A 276 -7.44 25.14 0.34
C THR A 276 -8.30 24.32 -0.61
N ILE A 277 -7.75 23.20 -1.04
CA ILE A 277 -8.41 22.27 -1.95
C ILE A 277 -7.80 20.85 -1.79
N SER A 278 -8.59 19.86 -2.16
CA SER A 278 -8.10 18.49 -2.39
C SER A 278 -8.52 18.03 -3.78
N PRO A 279 -7.89 17.00 -4.37
CA PRO A 279 -8.34 16.44 -5.65
C PRO A 279 -9.80 15.98 -5.66
N LYS A 280 -10.34 15.62 -4.49
CA LYS A 280 -11.75 15.23 -4.34
C LYS A 280 -12.72 16.40 -4.46
N THR A 281 -12.24 17.63 -4.30
CA THR A 281 -13.05 18.83 -4.26
C THR A 281 -12.79 19.78 -5.45
N PHE A 282 -12.12 19.29 -6.53
CA PHE A 282 -11.84 20.10 -7.73
C PHE A 282 -13.07 20.75 -8.34
N ASN A 283 -14.22 20.09 -8.27
CA ASN A 283 -15.47 20.53 -8.89
C ASN A 283 -16.44 21.20 -7.91
N LYS A 284 -16.02 21.46 -6.65
CA LYS A 284 -16.87 22.18 -5.70
C LYS A 284 -16.92 23.66 -6.04
N THR A 285 -18.08 24.25 -5.90
CA THR A 285 -18.31 25.68 -6.09
C THR A 285 -17.78 26.51 -4.93
N GLN A 286 -17.97 26.04 -3.70
CA GLN A 286 -17.45 26.70 -2.52
C GLN A 286 -15.98 26.34 -2.28
N ILE A 287 -15.13 27.35 -2.19
CA ILE A 287 -13.70 27.20 -1.89
C ILE A 287 -13.55 26.82 -0.41
N GLU A 288 -12.92 25.69 -0.13
CA GLU A 288 -12.60 25.28 1.24
C GLU A 288 -11.53 26.22 1.81
N LYS A 289 -11.52 26.40 3.12
CA LYS A 289 -10.54 27.20 3.85
C LYS A 289 -9.71 26.33 4.77
N ILE A 290 -8.50 26.79 5.11
CA ILE A 290 -7.62 26.11 6.04
C ILE A 290 -7.00 27.09 7.02
N ILE A 291 -7.00 26.73 8.30
CA ILE A 291 -6.19 27.44 9.30
C ILE A 291 -4.73 27.20 8.97
N PHE A 292 -3.99 28.28 8.68
CA PHE A 292 -2.59 28.24 8.30
C PHE A 292 -1.75 28.98 9.35
N PRO A 293 -1.30 28.30 10.42
CA PRO A 293 -0.64 28.91 11.58
C PRO A 293 0.83 29.23 11.29
N TYR A 294 1.08 29.85 10.15
CA TYR A 294 2.37 30.29 9.64
C TYR A 294 2.21 31.54 8.81
N TYR A 295 3.31 32.21 8.48
CA TYR A 295 3.32 33.25 7.47
C TYR A 295 4.61 33.21 6.66
N TYR A 296 4.62 33.90 5.51
CA TYR A 296 5.82 34.05 4.70
C TYR A 296 6.29 35.51 4.79
N ASN A 297 7.57 35.69 5.06
CA ASN A 297 8.19 37.01 5.07
C ASN A 297 8.35 37.57 3.64
N ARG A 298 8.89 38.80 3.52
CA ARG A 298 9.12 39.45 2.21
C ARG A 298 10.09 38.67 1.29
N LYS A 299 10.99 37.85 1.88
CA LYS A 299 11.92 37.00 1.15
C LYS A 299 11.34 35.64 0.77
N ASN A 300 10.05 35.42 1.05
CA ASN A 300 9.32 34.15 0.84
C ASN A 300 9.78 33.02 1.76
N ASP A 301 10.43 33.32 2.88
CA ASP A 301 10.76 32.33 3.89
C ASP A 301 9.55 32.04 4.77
N LEU A 302 9.35 30.76 5.09
CA LEU A 302 8.32 30.32 6.02
C LEU A 302 8.70 30.71 7.45
N ILE A 303 7.84 31.45 8.13
CA ILE A 303 8.01 31.85 9.52
C ILE A 303 6.95 31.17 10.39
N ARG A 304 7.38 30.66 11.53
CA ARG A 304 6.56 30.05 12.56
C ARG A 304 6.26 31.10 13.64
N TYR A 305 5.01 31.26 14.01
CA TYR A 305 4.65 32.12 15.13
C TYR A 305 5.26 31.61 16.44
N ASP A 306 5.68 32.51 17.33
CA ASP A 306 5.85 32.15 18.73
C ASP A 306 4.48 31.78 19.34
N THR A 307 4.48 30.93 20.37
CA THR A 307 3.22 30.42 20.94
C THR A 307 2.40 31.56 21.58
N ASN A 308 3.05 32.40 22.36
CA ASN A 308 2.39 33.52 23.01
C ASN A 308 1.91 34.56 21.98
N GLU A 309 2.70 34.79 20.94
CA GLU A 309 2.32 35.67 19.84
C GLU A 309 1.09 35.13 19.10
N PHE A 310 1.05 33.85 18.74
CA PHE A 310 -0.08 33.23 18.07
C PHE A 310 -1.36 33.30 18.90
N GLU A 311 -1.27 32.92 20.19
CA GLU A 311 -2.41 32.92 21.09
C GLU A 311 -2.95 34.31 21.37
N LYS A 312 -2.08 35.33 21.40
CA LYS A 312 -2.49 36.74 21.57
C LYS A 312 -3.16 37.29 20.30
N GLN A 313 -2.64 36.98 19.13
CA GLN A 313 -3.12 37.54 17.86
C GLN A 313 -4.36 36.83 17.29
N PHE A 314 -4.50 35.52 17.53
CA PHE A 314 -5.52 34.67 16.90
C PHE A 314 -6.34 33.90 17.94
N LYS A 315 -6.99 34.63 18.81
CA LYS A 315 -7.78 34.05 19.93
C LYS A 315 -8.89 33.14 19.43
N GLY A 316 -9.59 33.54 18.36
CA GLY A 316 -10.66 32.73 17.76
C GLY A 316 -10.15 31.44 17.15
N ALA A 317 -9.02 31.50 16.40
CA ALA A 317 -8.38 30.30 15.87
C ALA A 317 -7.90 29.37 16.99
N CYS A 318 -7.36 29.91 18.07
CA CYS A 318 -6.92 29.12 19.23
C CYS A 318 -8.08 28.41 19.91
N GLU A 319 -9.19 29.13 20.18
CA GLU A 319 -10.39 28.58 20.78
C GLU A 319 -10.96 27.44 19.91
N TYR A 320 -11.07 27.66 18.62
CA TYR A 320 -11.52 26.66 17.66
C TYR A 320 -10.62 25.41 17.67
N LEU A 321 -9.29 25.57 17.61
CA LEU A 321 -8.33 24.44 17.61
C LEU A 321 -8.30 23.70 18.95
N ARG A 322 -8.51 24.40 20.09
CA ARG A 322 -8.62 23.75 21.42
C ARG A 322 -9.82 22.81 21.52
N GLY A 323 -10.88 23.03 20.75
CA GLY A 323 -11.96 22.05 20.59
C GLY A 323 -11.52 20.67 20.08
N PHE A 324 -10.31 20.58 19.51
CA PHE A 324 -9.69 19.35 18.99
C PHE A 324 -8.44 18.91 19.78
N GLU A 325 -8.13 19.54 20.92
CA GLU A 325 -6.86 19.40 21.65
C GLU A 325 -6.43 17.95 21.86
N LYS A 326 -7.27 17.10 22.45
CA LYS A 326 -6.98 15.66 22.67
C LYS A 326 -6.57 14.91 21.38
N LYS A 327 -7.16 15.27 20.24
CA LYS A 327 -6.85 14.64 18.95
C LYS A 327 -5.56 15.21 18.35
N LEU A 328 -5.28 16.48 18.58
CA LEU A 328 -4.05 17.13 18.14
C LEU A 328 -2.82 16.64 18.90
N GLU A 329 -2.94 16.42 20.21
CA GLU A 329 -1.88 15.87 21.08
C GLU A 329 -1.52 14.42 20.68
N ASN A 330 -2.52 13.61 20.38
CA ASN A 330 -2.32 12.19 19.98
C ASN A 330 -1.72 12.00 18.59
N ARG A 331 -1.42 13.08 17.84
CA ARG A 331 -0.77 12.99 16.54
C ARG A 331 0.73 12.61 16.69
N LYS A 332 1.23 11.78 15.81
CA LYS A 332 2.68 11.53 15.68
C LYS A 332 3.35 12.69 14.92
N SER A 333 3.33 13.87 15.51
CA SER A 333 3.87 15.11 14.93
C SER A 333 5.40 15.13 14.92
N ASP A 334 5.99 16.09 14.17
CA ASP A 334 7.41 16.41 14.26
C ASP A 334 7.75 16.85 15.69
N LYS A 335 8.96 16.50 16.19
CA LYS A 335 9.35 16.75 17.60
C LYS A 335 9.20 18.21 18.05
N ASN A 336 9.40 19.14 17.11
CA ASN A 336 9.37 20.58 17.37
C ASN A 336 8.06 21.24 16.92
N ALA A 337 7.02 20.48 16.60
CA ALA A 337 5.73 21.06 16.22
C ALA A 337 5.00 21.59 17.45
N LYS A 338 4.56 22.85 17.38
CA LYS A 338 3.72 23.47 18.40
C LYS A 338 2.30 22.89 18.34
N TRP A 339 1.54 23.00 19.40
CA TRP A 339 0.21 22.39 19.53
C TRP A 339 -0.76 22.77 18.41
N PHE A 340 -0.68 24.01 17.93
CA PHE A 340 -1.52 24.57 16.86
C PHE A 340 -0.96 24.34 15.45
N GLU A 341 0.26 23.84 15.30
CA GLU A 341 0.92 23.65 14.01
C GLU A 341 0.52 22.33 13.34
N TYR A 342 0.80 22.21 12.05
CA TYR A 342 0.61 20.96 11.34
C TYR A 342 1.56 19.87 11.85
N GLY A 343 1.12 18.63 11.80
CA GLY A 343 1.95 17.52 12.30
C GLY A 343 3.22 17.27 11.51
N ARG A 344 3.31 17.77 10.25
CA ARG A 344 4.51 17.70 9.41
C ARG A 344 4.73 19.02 8.69
N SER A 345 5.97 19.49 8.72
CA SER A 345 6.36 20.80 8.17
C SER A 345 6.99 20.74 6.77
N GLN A 346 7.38 19.55 6.28
CA GLN A 346 8.22 19.37 5.09
C GLN A 346 7.69 20.04 3.80
N ALA A 347 6.39 19.99 3.56
CA ALA A 347 5.80 20.54 2.34
C ALA A 347 5.61 22.07 2.39
N LEU A 348 5.72 22.69 3.56
CA LEU A 348 5.39 24.11 3.74
C LEU A 348 6.38 25.03 3.02
N LYS A 349 7.67 24.70 3.01
CA LYS A 349 8.71 25.53 2.40
C LYS A 349 8.43 25.90 0.94
N ASN A 350 7.88 24.95 0.17
CA ASN A 350 7.65 25.10 -1.26
C ASN A 350 6.18 25.41 -1.62
N SER A 351 5.30 25.62 -0.63
CA SER A 351 3.87 25.77 -0.93
C SER A 351 3.44 27.19 -1.28
N ASN A 352 4.30 28.20 -1.09
CA ASN A 352 3.97 29.61 -1.38
C ASN A 352 4.32 30.04 -2.79
N GLN A 353 3.89 29.30 -3.79
CA GLN A 353 4.03 29.58 -5.22
C GLN A 353 2.89 28.94 -6.00
N GLU A 354 2.74 29.26 -7.27
CA GLU A 354 1.83 28.55 -8.16
C GLU A 354 2.25 27.09 -8.28
N LYS A 355 1.28 26.20 -8.37
CA LYS A 355 1.51 24.76 -8.40
C LYS A 355 0.41 23.99 -9.11
N LEU A 356 0.77 22.89 -9.75
CA LEU A 356 -0.17 21.93 -10.29
C LEU A 356 -0.50 20.88 -9.23
N LEU A 357 -1.76 20.62 -8.98
CA LEU A 357 -2.23 19.61 -8.03
C LEU A 357 -2.84 18.42 -8.76
N LEU A 358 -2.52 17.19 -8.33
CA LEU A 358 -3.15 15.95 -8.79
C LEU A 358 -3.40 14.97 -7.64
N SER A 359 -4.26 13.98 -7.89
CA SER A 359 -4.57 12.92 -6.93
C SER A 359 -3.43 11.91 -6.81
N THR A 360 -3.25 11.36 -5.61
CA THR A 360 -2.43 10.16 -5.40
C THR A 360 -3.10 8.88 -5.89
N VAL A 361 -4.41 8.94 -6.18
CA VAL A 361 -5.19 7.80 -6.71
C VAL A 361 -5.78 8.22 -8.04
N ILE A 362 -5.42 7.49 -9.08
CA ILE A 362 -5.82 7.73 -10.47
C ILE A 362 -6.64 6.53 -10.93
N THR A 363 -7.79 6.78 -11.55
CA THR A 363 -8.65 5.69 -12.02
C THR A 363 -8.74 5.83 -13.55
N ASN A 364 -9.32 6.35 -14.32
CA ASN A 364 -9.35 6.28 -15.78
C ASN A 364 -8.47 7.36 -16.46
N GLU A 365 -8.26 8.49 -15.77
CA GLU A 365 -7.54 9.64 -16.28
C GLU A 365 -6.82 10.38 -15.15
N VAL A 366 -5.81 11.16 -15.53
CA VAL A 366 -5.09 12.04 -14.61
C VAL A 366 -5.80 13.39 -14.57
N LYS A 367 -6.48 13.67 -13.42
CA LYS A 367 -7.10 14.96 -13.16
C LYS A 367 -6.15 15.87 -12.41
N THR A 368 -5.97 17.07 -12.93
CA THR A 368 -5.06 18.08 -12.41
C THR A 368 -5.77 19.44 -12.29
N LYS A 369 -5.22 20.33 -11.45
CA LYS A 369 -5.67 21.70 -11.33
C LYS A 369 -4.49 22.61 -11.00
N ILE A 370 -4.28 23.69 -11.77
CA ILE A 370 -3.32 24.73 -11.43
C ILE A 370 -3.91 25.56 -10.30
N LEU A 371 -3.12 25.77 -9.26
CA LEU A 371 -3.52 26.50 -8.05
C LEU A 371 -2.67 27.76 -7.92
N PRO A 372 -3.30 28.88 -7.52
CA PRO A 372 -2.58 30.11 -7.26
C PRO A 372 -1.69 29.99 -6.02
N LYS A 373 -0.74 30.91 -5.87
CA LYS A 373 0.22 30.99 -4.76
C LYS A 373 -0.42 30.86 -3.39
N ASN A 374 -1.56 31.50 -3.16
CA ASN A 374 -2.23 31.56 -1.87
C ASN A 374 -3.04 30.30 -1.51
N ASN A 375 -3.20 29.35 -2.42
CA ASN A 375 -3.91 28.11 -2.15
C ASN A 375 -2.96 27.05 -1.58
N VAL A 376 -3.33 26.46 -0.44
CA VAL A 376 -2.53 25.44 0.28
C VAL A 376 -3.26 24.11 0.24
N PRO A 377 -2.96 23.23 -0.72
CA PRO A 377 -3.66 21.94 -0.83
C PRO A 377 -3.30 20.99 0.33
N TYR A 378 -4.31 20.31 0.90
CA TYR A 378 -4.16 19.42 2.04
C TYR A 378 -4.19 17.92 1.71
N SER A 379 -4.28 17.58 0.43
CA SER A 379 -4.26 16.20 -0.05
C SER A 379 -3.80 16.16 -1.50
N GLY A 380 -3.13 15.10 -1.89
CA GLY A 380 -2.62 14.92 -3.25
C GLY A 380 -1.11 15.09 -3.36
N ILE A 381 -0.66 15.27 -4.59
CA ILE A 381 0.72 15.60 -4.96
C ILE A 381 0.68 16.94 -5.66
N TYR A 382 1.52 17.88 -5.22
CA TYR A 382 1.73 19.12 -5.93
C TYR A 382 3.01 19.06 -6.75
N ILE A 383 3.03 19.84 -7.84
CA ILE A 383 4.16 19.96 -8.77
C ILE A 383 4.47 21.43 -8.97
N ILE A 384 5.75 21.76 -8.96
CA ILE A 384 6.28 23.09 -9.26
C ILE A 384 7.40 22.97 -10.30
N PRO A 385 7.59 23.97 -11.17
CA PRO A 385 8.73 24.01 -12.06
C PRO A 385 10.02 24.32 -11.29
N ILE A 386 11.13 23.74 -11.73
CA ILE A 386 12.48 24.00 -11.17
C ILE A 386 13.46 24.52 -12.21
N LYS A 387 13.07 24.53 -13.47
CA LYS A 387 13.79 25.08 -14.61
C LYS A 387 12.81 25.87 -15.50
N ASP A 388 13.28 26.35 -16.65
CA ASP A 388 12.49 27.11 -17.65
C ASP A 388 11.37 26.25 -18.26
N LYS A 389 10.43 25.88 -17.45
CA LYS A 389 9.23 25.10 -17.78
C LYS A 389 8.01 25.69 -17.11
N THR A 390 6.84 25.46 -17.71
CA THR A 390 5.57 25.98 -17.20
C THR A 390 4.72 24.87 -16.56
N LEU A 391 3.73 25.25 -15.76
CA LEU A 391 2.78 24.31 -15.17
C LEU A 391 1.88 23.68 -16.23
N GLU A 392 1.59 24.38 -17.33
CA GLU A 392 0.84 23.89 -18.49
C GLU A 392 1.61 22.77 -19.21
N GLU A 393 2.93 22.90 -19.35
CA GLU A 393 3.77 21.82 -19.87
C GLU A 393 3.74 20.60 -18.97
N ALA A 394 3.84 20.77 -17.64
CA ALA A 394 3.69 19.67 -16.68
C ALA A 394 2.32 19.01 -16.81
N ASP A 395 1.26 19.80 -16.91
CA ASP A 395 -0.11 19.32 -17.07
C ASP A 395 -0.27 18.46 -18.34
N LYS A 396 0.22 18.97 -19.48
CA LYS A 396 0.20 18.24 -20.76
C LYS A 396 0.96 16.91 -20.69
N ILE A 397 2.14 16.90 -20.06
CA ILE A 397 2.96 15.69 -19.89
C ILE A 397 2.21 14.67 -19.05
N LEU A 398 1.63 15.07 -17.91
CA LEU A 398 0.96 14.16 -16.98
C LEU A 398 -0.42 13.66 -17.46
N LYS A 399 -1.05 14.37 -18.39
CA LYS A 399 -2.29 13.94 -19.06
C LYS A 399 -2.04 13.07 -20.30
N SER A 400 -0.77 12.89 -20.70
CA SER A 400 -0.43 12.09 -21.86
C SER A 400 -0.78 10.61 -21.68
N LYS A 401 -1.08 9.92 -22.79
CA LYS A 401 -1.28 8.46 -22.81
C LYS A 401 -0.03 7.72 -22.31
N ASP A 402 1.16 8.23 -22.64
CA ASP A 402 2.44 7.63 -22.22
C ASP A 402 2.61 7.67 -20.71
N PHE A 403 2.24 8.77 -20.05
CA PHE A 403 2.26 8.85 -18.60
C PHE A 403 1.22 7.92 -17.98
N PHE A 404 0.01 7.86 -18.53
CA PHE A 404 -1.01 6.93 -18.04
C PHE A 404 -0.55 5.48 -18.16
N TYR A 405 0.01 5.10 -19.29
CA TYR A 405 0.61 3.77 -19.49
C TYR A 405 1.76 3.48 -18.50
N TYR A 406 2.61 4.49 -18.24
CA TYR A 406 3.68 4.37 -17.25
C TYR A 406 3.13 4.10 -15.83
N ILE A 407 2.13 4.87 -15.38
CA ILE A 407 1.55 4.68 -14.04
C ILE A 407 0.75 3.38 -13.91
N GLU A 408 0.17 2.85 -14.96
CA GLU A 408 -0.41 1.50 -14.96
C GLU A 408 0.63 0.43 -14.58
N GLY A 409 1.86 0.59 -15.04
CA GLY A 409 2.98 -0.27 -14.67
C GLY A 409 3.48 -0.05 -13.24
N LYS A 410 3.74 1.20 -12.84
CA LYS A 410 4.38 1.58 -11.57
C LYS A 410 3.41 1.75 -10.40
N GLY A 411 2.13 2.07 -10.66
CA GLY A 411 1.12 2.30 -9.63
C GLY A 411 0.75 1.01 -8.87
N ILE A 412 0.39 1.20 -7.60
CA ILE A 412 -0.13 0.13 -6.75
C ILE A 412 -1.64 0.10 -6.89
N ASN A 413 -2.23 -1.05 -7.16
CA ASN A 413 -3.67 -1.18 -7.22
C ASN A 413 -4.29 -0.81 -5.86
N ALA A 414 -5.20 0.17 -5.89
CA ALA A 414 -5.85 0.69 -4.68
C ALA A 414 -7.23 0.05 -4.46
N SER A 415 -8.05 0.00 -5.51
CA SER A 415 -9.36 -0.66 -5.53
C SER A 415 -9.83 -0.73 -7.00
N GLY A 416 -10.27 -1.89 -7.47
CA GLY A 416 -10.67 -2.09 -8.86
C GLY A 416 -9.59 -1.60 -9.83
N LYS A 417 -9.95 -0.73 -10.78
CA LYS A 417 -9.01 -0.14 -11.76
C LYS A 417 -8.21 1.06 -11.22
N SER A 418 -8.41 1.44 -9.95
CA SER A 418 -7.72 2.61 -9.38
C SER A 418 -6.28 2.29 -9.01
N LEU A 419 -5.37 3.17 -9.38
CA LEU A 419 -3.92 3.07 -9.17
C LEU A 419 -3.47 4.14 -8.18
N ARG A 420 -2.72 3.75 -7.17
CA ARG A 420 -2.04 4.69 -6.26
C ARG A 420 -0.63 4.91 -6.72
N ILE A 421 -0.27 6.17 -6.89
CA ILE A 421 1.07 6.63 -7.24
C ILE A 421 1.68 7.48 -6.14
N THR A 422 2.99 7.65 -6.20
CA THR A 422 3.77 8.48 -5.27
C THR A 422 4.44 9.64 -6.03
N SER A 423 4.86 10.67 -5.30
CA SER A 423 5.68 11.74 -5.88
C SER A 423 6.99 11.22 -6.49
N LYS A 424 7.56 10.14 -5.94
CA LYS A 424 8.75 9.47 -6.50
C LYS A 424 8.45 8.90 -7.90
N ASP A 425 7.30 8.25 -8.08
CA ASP A 425 6.91 7.71 -9.39
C ASP A 425 6.81 8.79 -10.45
N ILE A 426 6.29 9.98 -10.08
CA ILE A 426 6.19 11.13 -10.99
C ILE A 426 7.59 11.67 -11.30
N ASN A 427 8.43 11.90 -10.30
CA ASN A 427 9.78 12.44 -10.48
C ASN A 427 10.68 11.51 -11.32
N GLU A 428 10.43 10.20 -11.30
CA GLU A 428 11.18 9.19 -12.07
C GLU A 428 10.64 8.98 -13.50
N TYR A 429 9.47 9.53 -13.82
CA TYR A 429 8.89 9.42 -15.16
C TYR A 429 9.81 10.03 -16.21
N ARG A 430 9.89 9.38 -17.38
CA ARG A 430 10.66 9.86 -18.55
C ARG A 430 9.73 10.09 -19.73
N PHE A 431 9.76 11.30 -20.26
CA PHE A 431 8.89 11.78 -21.36
C PHE A 431 9.68 12.21 -22.59
#